data_831ec7eac4cab2af1c0c40993685bfe9
#
_entry.id   831ec7eac4cab2af1c0c40993685bfe9
#
_cell.length_a   1.000
_cell.length_b   1.000
_cell.length_c   1.000
_cell.angle_alpha   90.00
_cell.angle_beta   90.00
_cell.angle_gamma   90.00
#
_symmetry.space_group_name_H-M   'P 1'
#
loop_
_entity.id
_entity.type
_entity.pdbx_description
1 polymer ?
#
loop_
_entity_poly.entity_id
_entity_poly.type
_entity_poly.pdbx_seq_one_letter_code
_entity_poly.pdbx_strand_id
1 'polypeptide(L)'
;MGNGSGLSRGDRNRDARLARLRELVPLSNAIVGIDLADDKQAAVVMDHDSRVIARRQVRARAWELGELLDWAAATAAGAGFASVTVACEPTGHRWRVLDQLAAGRGLALVCVQPLLGLPGPGG
;
A
#
# COMPACT_ATOMS: atom_id res chain seq x y z
N MET A 1 11.43 -16.43 -20.95
CA MET A 1 11.50 -16.06 -21.23
C MET A 1 11.66 -14.92 -21.34
N GLY A 2 11.81 -14.80 -21.48
CA GLY A 2 12.21 -13.75 -21.87
C GLY A 2 11.57 -12.62 -21.59
N ASN A 3 11.08 -12.54 -21.02
CA ASN A 3 10.41 -11.63 -20.84
C ASN A 3 10.91 -10.57 -20.18
N GLY A 4 11.93 -10.49 -19.53
CA GLY A 4 12.51 -9.36 -18.98
C GLY A 4 12.61 -8.24 -19.91
N SER A 5 12.86 -8.55 -21.12
CA SER A 5 13.01 -7.51 -22.09
C SER A 5 11.70 -6.81 -22.40
N GLY A 6 10.61 -7.37 -21.96
CA GLY A 6 9.33 -6.77 -22.23
C GLY A 6 8.86 -5.81 -21.17
N LEU A 7 9.61 -5.60 -20.10
CA LEU A 7 9.14 -4.74 -19.04
C LEU A 7 9.17 -3.27 -19.46
N SER A 8 8.06 -2.59 -19.25
CA SER A 8 7.98 -1.17 -19.49
C SER A 8 8.65 -0.40 -18.36
N ARG A 9 8.83 0.89 -18.56
CA ARG A 9 9.36 1.74 -17.49
C ARG A 9 8.43 1.71 -16.28
N GLY A 10 7.14 1.74 -16.50
CA GLY A 10 6.18 1.69 -15.40
C GLY A 10 6.29 0.42 -14.60
N ASP A 11 6.49 -0.69 -15.27
CA ASP A 11 6.63 -1.98 -14.60
C ASP A 11 7.90 -2.03 -13.76
N ARG A 12 8.99 -1.51 -14.29
CA ARG A 12 10.25 -1.47 -13.52
C ARG A 12 10.15 -0.58 -12.30
N ASN A 13 9.46 0.56 -12.42
CA ASN A 13 9.27 1.45 -11.28
C ASN A 13 8.42 0.80 -10.21
N ARG A 14 7.39 0.07 -10.63
CA ARG A 14 6.55 -0.66 -9.71
C ARG A 14 7.34 -1.72 -8.97
N ASP A 15 8.17 -2.47 -9.68
CA ASP A 15 8.97 -3.51 -9.07
C ASP A 15 9.95 -2.94 -8.04
N ALA A 16 10.55 -1.79 -8.35
CA ALA A 16 11.47 -1.15 -7.42
C ALA A 16 10.75 -0.68 -6.15
N ARG A 17 9.53 -0.15 -6.29
CA ARG A 17 8.75 0.25 -5.12
C ARG A 17 8.39 -0.95 -4.26
N LEU A 18 7.99 -2.05 -4.90
CA LEU A 18 7.63 -3.27 -4.17
C LEU A 18 8.84 -3.85 -3.45
N ALA A 19 10.01 -3.80 -4.08
CA ALA A 19 11.23 -4.26 -3.44
C ALA A 19 11.53 -3.46 -2.19
N ARG A 20 11.35 -2.13 -2.26
CA ARG A 20 11.56 -1.29 -1.10
C ARG A 20 10.56 -1.58 0.01
N LEU A 21 9.31 -1.83 -0.34
CA LEU A 21 8.30 -2.18 0.64
C LEU A 21 8.67 -3.47 1.37
N ARG A 22 9.20 -4.44 0.65
CA ARG A 22 9.61 -5.69 1.29
C ARG A 22 10.66 -5.48 2.36
N GLU A 23 11.53 -4.49 2.16
CA GLU A 23 12.56 -4.20 3.14
C GLU A 23 12.00 -3.51 4.37
N LEU A 24 10.92 -2.74 4.21
CA LEU A 24 10.37 -1.94 5.29
C LEU A 24 9.28 -2.66 6.08
N VAL A 25 8.75 -3.75 5.57
CA VAL A 25 7.62 -4.43 6.19
C VAL A 25 8.08 -5.75 6.81
N PRO A 26 7.78 -5.99 8.08
CA PRO A 26 8.13 -7.27 8.71
C PRO A 26 7.47 -8.43 7.98
N LEU A 27 8.14 -9.56 7.91
CA LEU A 27 7.59 -10.74 7.25
C LEU A 27 6.32 -11.25 7.91
N SER A 28 6.12 -10.94 9.18
CA SER A 28 4.91 -11.35 9.90
C SER A 28 3.69 -10.55 9.47
N ASN A 29 3.87 -9.44 8.76
CA ASN A 29 2.76 -8.61 8.32
C ASN A 29 2.54 -8.74 6.82
N ALA A 30 1.29 -8.68 6.41
CA ALA A 30 0.97 -8.48 5.00
C ALA A 30 1.14 -6.99 4.68
N ILE A 31 1.17 -6.68 3.40
CA ILE A 31 1.27 -5.30 2.93
C ILE A 31 -0.08 -4.91 2.37
N VAL A 32 -0.62 -3.78 2.82
CA VAL A 32 -1.82 -3.25 2.20
C VAL A 32 -1.48 -1.94 1.51
N GLY A 33 -1.58 -1.93 0.20
CA GLY A 33 -1.38 -0.72 -0.59
C GLY A 33 -2.68 0.04 -0.69
N ILE A 34 -2.66 1.31 -0.33
CA ILE A 34 -3.85 2.16 -0.36
C ILE A 34 -3.67 3.21 -1.43
N ASP A 35 -4.67 3.31 -2.29
CA ASP A 35 -4.72 4.33 -3.32
C ASP A 35 -5.84 5.29 -2.97
N LEU A 36 -5.50 6.54 -2.71
CA LEU A 36 -6.44 7.58 -2.30
C LEU A 36 -6.74 8.48 -3.49
N ALA A 37 -7.96 8.42 -3.98
CA ALA A 37 -8.42 9.28 -5.06
C ALA A 37 -9.53 10.20 -4.56
N ASP A 38 -9.95 11.13 -5.38
CA ASP A 38 -10.94 12.12 -4.94
C ASP A 38 -12.30 11.52 -4.63
N ASP A 39 -12.71 10.53 -5.38
CA ASP A 39 -14.05 9.94 -5.22
C ASP A 39 -14.02 8.50 -4.74
N LYS A 40 -12.88 7.84 -4.80
CA LYS A 40 -12.76 6.43 -4.45
C LYS A 40 -11.47 6.16 -3.71
N GLN A 41 -11.47 5.11 -2.95
CA GLN A 41 -10.28 4.64 -2.25
C GLN A 41 -10.20 3.14 -2.47
N ALA A 42 -9.02 2.65 -2.75
CA ALA A 42 -8.84 1.23 -3.03
C ALA A 42 -7.72 0.66 -2.17
N ALA A 43 -7.87 -0.59 -1.79
CA ALA A 43 -6.86 -1.30 -1.03
C ALA A 43 -6.55 -2.63 -1.69
N VAL A 44 -5.28 -2.97 -1.72
CA VAL A 44 -4.82 -4.26 -2.21
C VAL A 44 -3.99 -4.88 -1.08
N VAL A 45 -4.39 -6.03 -0.61
CA VAL A 45 -3.63 -6.77 0.40
C VAL A 45 -2.76 -7.78 -0.36
N MET A 46 -1.48 -7.77 -0.07
CA MET A 46 -0.53 -8.63 -0.78
C MET A 46 0.50 -9.20 0.19
N ASP A 47 1.15 -10.28 -0.21
CA ASP A 47 2.25 -10.84 0.55
C ASP A 47 3.57 -10.22 0.07
N HIS A 48 4.69 -10.68 0.65
CA HIS A 48 6.01 -10.13 0.31
C HIS A 48 6.49 -10.52 -1.08
N ASP A 49 5.83 -11.49 -1.71
CA ASP A 49 6.14 -11.87 -3.08
C ASP A 49 5.25 -11.13 -4.07
N SER A 50 4.55 -10.12 -3.60
CA SER A 50 3.63 -9.31 -4.40
C SER A 50 2.43 -10.08 -4.92
N ARG A 51 2.12 -11.21 -4.29
CA ARG A 51 0.92 -11.96 -4.64
C ARG A 51 -0.28 -11.27 -4.00
N VAL A 52 -1.26 -10.94 -4.79
CA VAL A 52 -2.46 -10.27 -4.31
C VAL A 52 -3.34 -11.28 -3.59
N ILE A 53 -3.66 -10.99 -2.34
CA ILE A 53 -4.54 -11.83 -1.54
C ILE A 53 -5.99 -11.38 -1.73
N ALA A 54 -6.22 -10.07 -1.72
CA ALA A 54 -7.57 -9.54 -1.87
C ALA A 54 -7.52 -8.06 -2.26
N ARG A 55 -8.61 -7.56 -2.83
CA ARG A 55 -8.75 -6.16 -3.21
C ARG A 55 -10.12 -5.67 -2.79
N ARG A 56 -10.21 -4.39 -2.48
CA ARG A 56 -11.48 -3.79 -2.17
C ARG A 56 -11.44 -2.30 -2.51
N GLN A 57 -12.58 -1.77 -2.92
CA GLN A 57 -12.71 -0.36 -3.27
C GLN A 57 -13.92 0.19 -2.53
N VAL A 58 -13.78 1.40 -1.99
CA VAL A 58 -14.86 2.07 -1.27
C VAL A 58 -14.90 3.53 -1.69
N ARG A 59 -15.92 4.24 -1.27
CA ARG A 59 -16.02 5.67 -1.53
C ARG A 59 -15.01 6.44 -0.70
N ALA A 60 -14.67 7.65 -1.16
CA ALA A 60 -13.65 8.45 -0.51
C ALA A 60 -14.20 9.18 0.72
N ARG A 61 -14.60 8.41 1.72
CA ARG A 61 -15.08 8.95 2.99
C ARG A 61 -14.21 8.41 4.10
N ALA A 62 -13.95 9.25 5.10
CA ALA A 62 -13.04 8.87 6.19
C ALA A 62 -13.49 7.60 6.92
N TRP A 63 -14.78 7.46 7.20
CA TRP A 63 -15.27 6.28 7.91
C TRP A 63 -15.16 5.01 7.04
N GLU A 64 -15.30 5.15 5.73
CA GLU A 64 -15.13 4.00 4.84
C GLU A 64 -13.65 3.63 4.75
N LEU A 65 -12.75 4.58 4.86
CA LEU A 65 -11.33 4.31 4.89
C LEU A 65 -10.97 3.50 6.15
N GLY A 66 -11.58 3.85 7.29
CA GLY A 66 -11.39 3.08 8.51
C GLY A 66 -11.86 1.65 8.35
N GLU A 67 -13.04 1.46 7.74
CA GLU A 67 -13.54 0.11 7.46
C GLU A 67 -12.62 -0.66 6.53
N LEU A 68 -12.02 0.05 5.58
CA LEU A 68 -11.09 -0.57 4.63
C LEU A 68 -9.86 -1.12 5.36
N LEU A 69 -9.35 -0.36 6.33
CA LEU A 69 -8.22 -0.81 7.14
C LEU A 69 -8.60 -2.02 8.01
N ASP A 70 -9.79 -2.01 8.59
CA ASP A 70 -10.26 -3.14 9.39
C ASP A 70 -10.41 -4.39 8.53
N TRP A 71 -10.95 -4.21 7.33
CA TRP A 71 -11.06 -5.30 6.37
C TRP A 71 -9.70 -5.87 5.99
N ALA A 72 -8.72 -4.99 5.75
CA ALA A 72 -7.38 -5.42 5.37
C ALA A 72 -6.73 -6.24 6.49
N ALA A 73 -6.87 -5.77 7.73
CA ALA A 73 -6.31 -6.50 8.88
C ALA A 73 -6.97 -7.86 9.05
N ALA A 74 -8.28 -7.94 8.89
CA ALA A 74 -9.00 -9.20 8.99
C ALA A 74 -8.60 -10.16 7.85
N THR A 75 -8.45 -9.62 6.65
CA THR A 75 -8.03 -10.41 5.49
C THR A 75 -6.62 -10.98 5.72
N ALA A 76 -5.71 -10.17 6.22
CA ALA A 76 -4.35 -10.61 6.50
C ALA A 76 -4.35 -11.70 7.57
N ALA A 77 -5.12 -11.52 8.63
CA ALA A 77 -5.22 -12.51 9.69
C ALA A 77 -5.74 -13.84 9.15
N GLY A 78 -6.74 -13.79 8.28
CA GLY A 78 -7.27 -14.99 7.66
C GLY A 78 -6.26 -15.70 6.76
N ALA A 79 -5.28 -14.97 6.25
CA ALA A 79 -4.22 -15.53 5.42
C ALA A 79 -2.98 -15.96 6.22
N GLY A 80 -3.04 -15.84 7.55
CA GLY A 80 -1.94 -16.30 8.40
C GLY A 80 -0.96 -15.22 8.83
N PHE A 81 -1.22 -13.97 8.53
CA PHE A 81 -0.34 -12.88 8.94
C PHE A 81 -0.75 -12.35 10.32
N ALA A 82 0.20 -11.79 11.04
CA ALA A 82 -0.08 -11.21 12.34
C ALA A 82 -0.86 -9.89 12.21
N SER A 83 -0.55 -9.10 11.19
CA SER A 83 -1.19 -7.81 10.98
C SER A 83 -0.91 -7.34 9.55
N VAL A 84 -1.17 -6.06 9.28
CA VAL A 84 -0.81 -5.45 8.01
C VAL A 84 0.06 -4.23 8.27
N THR A 85 0.90 -3.91 7.30
CA THR A 85 1.57 -2.62 7.26
C THR A 85 0.95 -1.87 6.09
N VAL A 86 0.53 -0.63 6.36
CA VAL A 86 -0.15 0.18 5.36
C VAL A 86 0.89 0.93 4.54
N ALA A 87 0.77 0.89 3.23
CA ALA A 87 1.67 1.60 2.33
C ALA A 87 0.87 2.57 1.47
N CYS A 88 1.30 3.80 1.38
CA CYS A 88 0.66 4.79 0.53
C CYS A 88 1.66 5.84 0.07
N GLU A 89 1.29 6.59 -0.95
CA GLU A 89 2.08 7.73 -1.38
C GLU A 89 1.58 8.95 -0.63
N PRO A 90 2.47 9.77 -0.08
CA PRO A 90 2.07 10.93 0.72
C PRO A 90 1.68 12.11 -0.17
N THR A 91 0.63 11.95 -0.95
CA THR A 91 0.13 13.00 -1.84
C THR A 91 -1.19 13.55 -1.34
N GLY A 92 -1.37 14.85 -1.46
CA GLY A 92 -2.59 15.50 -1.05
C GLY A 92 -2.74 15.54 0.46
N HIS A 93 -3.97 15.68 0.92
CA HIS A 93 -4.26 15.75 2.35
C HIS A 93 -4.77 14.44 2.92
N ARG A 94 -5.24 13.55 2.08
CA ARG A 94 -5.92 12.36 2.56
C ARG A 94 -5.02 11.38 3.26
N TRP A 95 -3.74 11.38 2.93
CA TRP A 95 -2.81 10.47 3.57
C TRP A 95 -2.70 10.75 5.08
N ARG A 96 -2.97 11.99 5.50
CA ARG A 96 -2.94 12.33 6.93
C ARG A 96 -4.09 11.68 7.67
N VAL A 97 -5.26 11.61 7.03
CA VAL A 97 -6.40 10.91 7.60
C VAL A 97 -6.09 9.43 7.70
N LEU A 98 -5.48 8.88 6.65
CA LEU A 98 -5.08 7.49 6.65
C LEU A 98 -4.10 7.20 7.78
N ASP A 99 -3.12 8.09 7.97
CA ASP A 99 -2.13 7.95 9.03
C ASP A 99 -2.80 7.93 10.41
N GLN A 100 -3.73 8.83 10.65
CA GLN A 100 -4.44 8.88 11.91
C GLN A 100 -5.28 7.63 12.15
N LEU A 101 -5.96 7.15 11.11
CA LEU A 101 -6.79 5.96 11.23
C LEU A 101 -5.95 4.72 11.46
N ALA A 102 -4.80 4.63 10.80
CA ALA A 102 -3.89 3.50 10.99
C ALA A 102 -3.31 3.53 12.41
N ALA A 103 -2.88 4.70 12.87
CA ALA A 103 -2.32 4.84 14.21
C ALA A 103 -3.35 4.46 15.28
N GLY A 104 -4.60 4.87 15.10
CA GLY A 104 -5.66 4.52 16.04
C GLY A 104 -5.95 3.04 16.11
N ARG A 105 -5.55 2.29 15.08
CA ARG A 105 -5.73 0.85 15.04
C ARG A 105 -4.45 0.08 15.33
N GLY A 106 -3.38 0.79 15.68
CA GLY A 106 -2.09 0.15 15.95
C GLY A 106 -1.41 -0.39 14.70
N LEU A 107 -1.75 0.12 13.53
CA LEU A 107 -1.15 -0.34 12.27
C LEU A 107 -0.03 0.61 11.87
N ALA A 108 1.09 0.04 11.46
CA ALA A 108 2.21 0.83 10.97
C ALA A 108 1.90 1.36 9.56
N LEU A 109 2.35 2.57 9.28
CA LEU A 109 2.16 3.17 7.96
C LEU A 109 3.51 3.54 7.39
N VAL A 110 3.73 3.16 6.13
CA VAL A 110 4.95 3.45 5.40
C VAL A 110 4.57 4.32 4.21
N CYS A 111 5.21 5.47 4.09
CA CYS A 111 5.01 6.33 2.94
C CYS A 111 6.04 5.98 1.88
N VAL A 112 5.55 5.73 0.67
CA VAL A 112 6.41 5.32 -0.44
C VAL A 112 6.46 6.43 -1.47
N GLN A 113 7.63 6.93 -1.73
CA GLN A 113 7.81 7.98 -2.73
C GLN A 113 7.65 7.41 -4.13
N PRO A 114 6.98 8.10 -5.03
CA PRO A 114 6.93 7.66 -6.42
C PRO A 114 8.33 7.74 -7.01
N LEU A 115 8.74 6.69 -7.69
CA LEU A 115 10.07 6.71 -8.28
C LEU A 115 10.22 7.76 -9.34
N LEU A 116 9.18 8.00 -10.10
CA LEU A 116 9.25 9.00 -11.11
C LEU A 116 9.33 10.38 -10.56
N GLY A 117 8.95 10.55 -9.39
CA GLY A 117 8.99 11.83 -8.81
C GLY A 117 10.26 12.20 -8.18
N LEU A 118 11.20 11.37 -8.32
CA LEU A 118 12.34 11.64 -7.74
C LEU A 118 12.91 12.72 -8.23
N PRO A 119 13.25 13.57 -7.74
CA PRO A 119 13.71 14.58 -8.26
C PRO A 119 14.71 14.76 -7.79
N GLY A 120 15.02 14.65 -7.91
CA GLY A 120 15.93 15.01 -7.58
C GLY A 120 16.01 15.92 -6.92
N PRO A 121 16.59 16.30 -6.78
CA PRO A 121 16.83 16.98 -6.14
C PRO A 121 16.24 17.75 -5.83
N GLY A 122 16.14 17.79 -6.02
CA GLY A 122 15.70 18.47 -5.87
C GLY A 122 14.87 18.38 -5.68
N GLY A 123 14.79 17.98 -5.89
CA GLY A 123 13.82 18.09 -5.85
C GLY A 123 13.73 17.68 -5.55
#